data_62adeb17f00ba0e6e471672922bdf31c
#
_entry.id   62adeb17f00ba0e6e471672922bdf31c
#
_cell.length_a   1.000
_cell.length_b   1.000
_cell.length_c   1.000
_cell.angle_alpha   90.00
_cell.angle_beta   90.00
_cell.angle_gamma   90.00
#
_symmetry.space_group_name_H-M   'P 1'
#
loop_
_entity.id
_entity.type
_entity.pdbx_description
1 polymer ?
#
loop_
_entity_poly.entity_id
_entity_poly.type
_entity_poly.pdbx_seq_one_letter_code
_entity_poly.pdbx_strand_id
1 'polypeptide(L)'
;MKQQSFDVFQVVADPSRRQILRLLSKDSLTINSLAEHFDMSRPAVSKHIKILHGAGFISIQDIGRERHCILKKEGFEKLQEWINYFDNFWLSKLEKLKLLLDNKLKN
;
A
#
# COMPACT_ATOMS: atom_id res chain seq x y z
N MET A 1 -11.39 17.07 -19.06
CA MET A 1 -10.16 16.82 -18.29
C MET A 1 -10.05 15.35 -17.96
N LYS A 2 -8.91 14.76 -18.28
CA LYS A 2 -8.68 13.36 -17.93
C LYS A 2 -8.39 13.27 -16.44
N GLN A 3 -9.18 12.48 -15.72
CA GLN A 3 -8.87 12.11 -14.36
C GLN A 3 -7.65 11.19 -14.40
N GLN A 4 -6.63 11.55 -13.65
CA GLN A 4 -5.51 10.64 -13.45
C GLN A 4 -5.99 9.49 -12.57
N SER A 5 -6.01 8.30 -13.13
CA SER A 5 -6.17 7.10 -12.31
C SER A 5 -4.79 6.55 -12.03
N PHE A 6 -4.47 6.34 -10.75
CA PHE A 6 -3.20 5.78 -10.35
C PHE A 6 -3.35 4.27 -10.21
N ASP A 7 -2.43 3.55 -10.84
CA ASP A 7 -2.31 2.11 -10.64
C ASP A 7 -1.65 1.88 -9.28
N VAL A 8 -2.37 1.25 -8.36
CA VAL A 8 -1.86 1.01 -7.01
C VAL A 8 -0.56 0.20 -7.01
N PHE A 9 -0.37 -0.69 -7.97
CA PHE A 9 0.85 -1.49 -8.08
C PHE A 9 2.05 -0.64 -8.48
N GLN A 10 1.88 0.28 -9.40
CA GLN A 10 2.92 1.22 -9.79
C GLN A 10 3.27 2.16 -8.63
N VAL A 11 2.27 2.58 -7.88
CA VAL A 11 2.47 3.48 -6.73
C VAL A 11 3.34 2.81 -5.68
N VAL A 12 3.05 1.56 -5.30
CA VAL A 12 3.84 0.86 -4.29
C VAL A 12 5.11 0.21 -4.83
N ALA A 13 5.35 0.29 -6.14
CA ALA A 13 6.60 -0.20 -6.72
C ALA A 13 7.81 0.67 -6.34
N ASP A 14 7.58 1.91 -6.00
CA ASP A 14 8.65 2.84 -5.62
C ASP A 14 9.07 2.63 -4.16
N PRO A 15 10.36 2.37 -3.89
CA PRO A 15 10.83 2.12 -2.52
C PRO A 15 10.60 3.29 -1.57
N SER A 16 10.73 4.53 -2.05
CA SER A 16 10.53 5.71 -1.21
C SER A 16 9.08 5.83 -0.77
N ARG A 17 8.15 5.55 -1.67
CA ARG A 17 6.73 5.57 -1.33
C ARG A 17 6.39 4.46 -0.32
N ARG A 18 6.95 3.26 -0.48
CA ARG A 18 6.77 2.20 0.52
C ARG A 18 7.31 2.63 1.89
N GLN A 19 8.43 3.33 1.93
CA GLN A 19 9.00 3.81 3.19
C GLN A 19 8.10 4.85 3.85
N ILE A 20 7.51 5.75 3.08
CA ILE A 20 6.53 6.71 3.61
C ILE A 20 5.37 5.97 4.28
N LEU A 21 4.83 4.95 3.61
CA LEU A 21 3.73 4.17 4.18
C LEU A 21 4.13 3.45 5.47
N ARG A 22 5.34 2.91 5.54
CA ARG A 22 5.85 2.28 6.76
C ARG A 22 5.95 3.28 7.92
N LEU A 23 6.46 4.47 7.64
CA LEU A 23 6.56 5.52 8.65
C LEU A 23 5.17 5.91 9.17
N LEU A 24 4.21 6.05 8.25
CA LEU A 24 2.84 6.42 8.62
C LEU A 24 2.09 5.30 9.32
N SER A 25 2.53 4.05 9.22
CA SER A 25 1.91 2.95 9.96
C SER A 25 2.17 3.04 11.45
N LYS A 26 3.17 3.80 11.85
CA LYS A 26 3.53 3.99 13.26
C LYS A 26 2.85 5.20 13.88
N ASP A 27 2.68 6.26 13.09
CA ASP A 27 2.05 7.50 13.54
C ASP A 27 1.72 8.38 12.34
N SER A 28 0.76 9.28 12.51
CA SER A 28 0.56 10.34 11.52
C SER A 28 1.74 11.30 11.58
N LEU A 29 2.16 11.80 10.43
CA LEU A 29 3.32 12.69 10.35
C LEU A 29 3.00 13.85 9.41
N THR A 30 3.60 15.02 9.72
CA THR A 30 3.55 16.16 8.81
C THR A 30 4.46 15.90 7.61
N ILE A 31 4.21 16.64 6.52
CA ILE A 31 5.06 16.56 5.35
C ILE A 31 6.51 16.90 5.71
N ASN A 32 6.71 17.91 6.56
CA ASN A 32 8.04 18.31 7.01
C ASN A 32 8.74 17.19 7.79
N SER A 33 8.02 16.53 8.71
CA SER A 33 8.58 15.41 9.47
C SER A 33 8.93 14.24 8.57
N LEU A 34 8.08 13.94 7.58
CA LEU A 34 8.37 12.89 6.60
C LEU A 34 9.64 13.21 5.80
N ALA A 35 9.78 14.46 5.37
CA ALA A 35 10.94 14.88 4.59
C ALA A 35 12.26 14.68 5.34
N GLU A 36 12.25 14.81 6.66
CA GLU A 36 13.44 14.61 7.49
C GLU A 36 13.98 13.17 7.44
N HIS A 37 13.14 12.21 7.08
CA HIS A 37 13.53 10.80 7.01
C HIS A 37 14.18 10.43 5.67
N PHE A 38 14.26 11.34 4.73
CA PHE A 38 14.73 11.06 3.37
C PHE A 38 15.88 11.97 2.98
N ASP A 39 16.79 11.43 2.21
CA ASP A 39 17.90 12.14 1.63
C ASP A 39 17.49 12.66 0.24
N MET A 40 16.40 13.41 0.21
CA MET A 40 15.88 14.01 -1.01
C MET A 40 15.22 15.35 -0.65
N SER A 41 14.99 16.19 -1.66
CA SER A 41 14.40 17.50 -1.44
C SER A 41 12.97 17.38 -0.93
N ARG A 42 12.52 18.41 -0.21
CA ARG A 42 11.14 18.47 0.25
C ARG A 42 10.13 18.45 -0.91
N PRO A 43 10.35 19.15 -2.03
CA PRO A 43 9.46 19.01 -3.19
C PRO A 43 9.38 17.60 -3.74
N ALA A 44 10.48 16.83 -3.72
CA ALA A 44 10.45 15.43 -4.14
C ALA A 44 9.60 14.57 -3.22
N VAL A 45 9.71 14.77 -1.91
CA VAL A 45 8.88 14.07 -0.93
C VAL A 45 7.41 14.45 -1.12
N SER A 46 7.11 15.74 -1.32
CA SER A 46 5.75 16.21 -1.58
C SER A 46 5.14 15.57 -2.81
N LYS A 47 5.92 15.35 -3.84
CA LYS A 47 5.46 14.67 -5.06
C LYS A 47 5.06 13.22 -4.79
N HIS A 48 5.86 12.50 -4.00
CA HIS A 48 5.52 11.13 -3.59
C HIS A 48 4.23 11.10 -2.77
N ILE A 49 4.06 12.06 -1.86
CA ILE A 49 2.86 12.18 -1.04
C ILE A 49 1.62 12.42 -1.91
N LYS A 50 1.75 13.29 -2.91
CA LYS A 50 0.66 13.60 -3.84
C LYS A 50 0.21 12.35 -4.61
N ILE A 51 1.15 11.54 -5.06
CA ILE A 51 0.87 10.28 -5.75
C ILE A 51 0.17 9.29 -4.81
N LEU A 52 0.67 9.13 -3.60
CA LEU A 52 0.06 8.26 -2.59
C LEU A 52 -1.36 8.71 -2.23
N HIS A 53 -1.55 10.00 -2.12
CA HIS A 53 -2.88 10.59 -1.85
C HIS A 53 -3.84 10.30 -3.00
N GLY A 54 -3.40 10.52 -4.24
CA GLY A 54 -4.22 10.28 -5.43
C GLY A 54 -4.61 8.82 -5.62
N ALA A 55 -3.78 7.90 -5.14
CA ALA A 55 -4.04 6.46 -5.24
C ALA A 55 -4.84 5.89 -4.06
N GLY A 56 -5.18 6.73 -3.08
CA GLY A 56 -5.99 6.30 -1.94
C GLY A 56 -5.23 5.61 -0.83
N PHE A 57 -3.90 5.79 -0.74
CA PHE A 57 -3.09 5.21 0.33
C PHE A 57 -2.98 6.11 1.56
N ILE A 58 -3.17 7.41 1.37
CA ILE A 58 -3.10 8.37 2.47
C ILE A 58 -4.19 9.42 2.32
N SER A 59 -4.61 9.98 3.44
CA SER A 59 -5.39 11.20 3.50
C SER A 59 -4.51 12.32 4.06
N ILE A 60 -4.83 13.55 3.72
CA ILE A 60 -4.13 14.72 4.21
C ILE A 60 -5.12 15.56 5.00
N GLN A 61 -4.80 15.83 6.26
CA GLN A 61 -5.66 16.62 7.15
C GLN A 61 -4.91 17.85 7.64
N ASP A 62 -5.59 18.98 7.59
CA ASP A 62 -5.06 20.20 8.15
C ASP A 62 -5.40 20.23 9.64
N ILE A 63 -4.37 20.23 10.47
CA ILE A 63 -4.49 20.30 11.93
C ILE A 63 -3.70 21.52 12.38
N GLY A 64 -4.39 22.57 12.79
CA GLY A 64 -3.76 23.86 13.07
C GLY A 64 -3.14 24.43 11.80
N ARG A 65 -1.85 24.70 11.82
CA ARG A 65 -1.09 25.23 10.68
C ARG A 65 -0.33 24.16 9.90
N GLU A 66 -0.52 22.90 10.28
CA GLU A 66 0.26 21.82 9.71
C GLU A 66 -0.63 20.87 8.92
N ARG A 67 -0.02 20.28 7.90
CA ARG A 67 -0.65 19.23 7.10
C ARG A 67 -0.13 17.88 7.55
N HIS A 68 -1.04 17.06 8.06
CA HIS A 68 -0.73 15.71 8.53
C HIS A 68 -1.13 14.67 7.51
N CYS A 69 -0.24 13.72 7.28
CA CYS A 69 -0.49 12.58 6.43
C CYS A 69 -0.90 11.39 7.30
N ILE A 70 -1.96 10.71 6.92
CA ILE A 70 -2.54 9.60 7.67
C ILE A 70 -2.82 8.48 6.69
N LEU A 71 -2.53 7.23 7.09
CA LEU A 71 -2.84 6.08 6.24
C LEU A 71 -4.33 5.98 5.97
N LYS A 72 -4.65 5.59 4.75
CA LYS A 72 -6.00 5.35 4.26
C LYS A 72 -6.05 3.95 3.67
N LYS A 73 -7.16 3.24 3.86
CA LYS A 73 -7.20 1.83 3.50
C LYS A 73 -7.52 1.53 2.04
N GLU A 74 -8.12 2.46 1.30
CA GLU A 74 -8.62 2.19 -0.06
C GLU A 74 -7.57 1.64 -1.01
N GLY A 75 -6.36 2.24 -1.01
CA GLY A 75 -5.27 1.75 -1.85
C GLY A 75 -4.84 0.34 -1.47
N PHE A 76 -4.77 0.08 -0.17
CA PHE A 76 -4.40 -1.25 0.34
C PHE A 76 -5.47 -2.29 0.05
N GLU A 77 -6.74 -1.92 0.07
CA GLU A 77 -7.84 -2.83 -0.26
C GLU A 77 -7.74 -3.31 -1.71
N LYS A 78 -7.36 -2.43 -2.64
CA LYS A 78 -7.16 -2.81 -4.03
C LYS A 78 -6.02 -3.81 -4.20
N LEU A 79 -4.92 -3.62 -3.46
CA LEU A 79 -3.82 -4.59 -3.45
C LEU A 79 -4.29 -5.93 -2.88
N GLN A 80 -5.07 -5.88 -1.80
CA GLN A 80 -5.57 -7.06 -1.13
C GLN A 80 -6.51 -7.88 -2.02
N GLU A 81 -7.36 -7.22 -2.80
CA GLU A 81 -8.26 -7.89 -3.76
C GLU A 81 -7.48 -8.76 -4.74
N TRP A 82 -6.38 -8.22 -5.26
CA TRP A 82 -5.52 -8.94 -6.19
C TRP A 82 -4.84 -10.12 -5.50
N ILE A 83 -4.32 -9.93 -4.30
CA ILE A 83 -3.71 -10.99 -3.49
C ILE A 83 -4.74 -12.08 -3.19
N ASN A 84 -5.96 -11.71 -2.82
CA ASN A 84 -7.04 -12.65 -2.51
C ASN A 84 -7.37 -13.57 -3.68
N TYR A 85 -7.30 -13.06 -4.90
CA TYR A 85 -7.51 -13.88 -6.08
C TYR A 85 -6.55 -15.07 -6.11
N PHE A 86 -5.28 -14.83 -5.82
CA PHE A 86 -4.26 -15.87 -5.81
C PHE A 86 -4.31 -16.74 -4.55
N ASP A 87 -4.71 -16.19 -3.42
CA ASP A 87 -4.92 -16.97 -2.21
C ASP A 87 -5.96 -18.06 -2.44
N ASN A 88 -7.07 -17.72 -3.06
CA ASN A 88 -8.12 -18.68 -3.40
C ASN A 88 -7.62 -19.75 -4.37
N PHE A 89 -6.82 -19.35 -5.35
CA PHE A 89 -6.19 -20.27 -6.30
C PHE A 89 -5.30 -21.28 -5.55
N TRP A 90 -4.44 -20.82 -4.66
CA TRP A 90 -3.52 -21.66 -3.92
C TRP A 90 -4.22 -22.56 -2.93
N LEU A 91 -5.26 -22.05 -2.25
CA LEU A 91 -6.07 -22.87 -1.34
C LEU A 91 -6.69 -24.06 -2.08
N SER A 92 -7.24 -23.83 -3.25
CA SER A 92 -7.81 -24.89 -4.08
C SER A 92 -6.76 -25.93 -4.44
N LYS A 93 -5.57 -25.50 -4.80
CA LYS A 93 -4.46 -26.40 -5.16
C LYS A 93 -3.97 -27.20 -3.96
N LEU A 94 -3.87 -26.59 -2.80
CA LEU A 94 -3.47 -27.25 -1.57
C LEU A 94 -4.50 -28.29 -1.13
N GLU A 95 -5.79 -27.99 -1.29
CA GLU A 95 -6.86 -28.95 -0.99
C GLU A 95 -6.77 -30.19 -1.89
N LYS A 96 -6.54 -29.98 -3.20
CA LYS A 96 -6.36 -31.10 -4.13
C LYS A 96 -5.17 -31.96 -3.75
N LEU A 97 -4.06 -31.33 -3.39
CA LEU A 97 -2.86 -32.05 -2.96
C LEU A 97 -3.14 -32.87 -1.72
N LYS A 98 -3.84 -32.29 -0.75
CA LYS A 98 -4.21 -32.96 0.49
C LYS A 98 -5.06 -34.20 0.21
N LEU A 99 -6.05 -34.09 -0.68
CA LEU A 99 -6.90 -35.22 -1.06
C LEU A 99 -6.09 -36.35 -1.71
N LEU A 100 -5.14 -36.00 -2.57
CA LEU A 100 -4.26 -36.99 -3.20
C LEU A 100 -3.40 -37.70 -2.16
N LEU A 101 -2.84 -36.98 -1.21
CA LEU A 101 -2.04 -37.55 -0.14
C LEU A 101 -2.88 -38.45 0.79
N ASP A 102 -4.07 -37.99 1.15
CA ASP A 102 -5.01 -38.78 1.99
C ASP A 102 -5.36 -40.10 1.29
N ASN A 103 -5.64 -40.06 -0.01
CA ASN A 103 -5.94 -41.29 -0.77
C ASN A 103 -4.76 -42.24 -0.82
N LYS A 104 -3.54 -41.71 -0.96
CA LYS A 104 -2.33 -42.54 -0.94
C LYS A 104 -2.07 -43.18 0.42
N LEU A 105 -2.37 -42.47 1.49
CA LEU A 105 -2.12 -42.93 2.84
C LEU A 105 -3.16 -43.97 3.27
N LYS A 106 -4.35 -43.99 2.65
CA LYS A 106 -5.41 -44.98 2.95
C LYS A 106 -5.19 -46.32 2.29
N ASN A 107 -4.28 -46.41 1.37
CA ASN A 107 -3.93 -47.67 0.72
C ASN A 107 -2.69 -48.27 1.43
#